data_51ba6e9abbcd6714fd4e18187f5e5c61
#
_entry.id   51ba6e9abbcd6714fd4e18187f5e5c61
#
_cell.length_a   1.000
_cell.length_b   1.000
_cell.length_c   1.000
_cell.angle_alpha   90.00
_cell.angle_beta   90.00
_cell.angle_gamma   90.00
#
_symmetry.space_group_name_H-M   'P 1'
#
loop_
_entity.id
_entity.type
_entity.pdbx_description
1 polymer ?
#
loop_
_entity_poly.entity_id
_entity_poly.type
_entity_poly.pdbx_seq_one_letter_code
_entity_poly.pdbx_strand_id
1 'polypeptide(L)'
;MIDYIEKAKAVAMMAHKGQTDKAGEDYFTAHVAVVADGVEPDPLVKAAAYLHDTVEDTGTTIDTIRAEFPQEVAEAVSVLTRGKDMTYAEYIWRVKQNDIAVKVKRADLVSNMDLNRIPYPLTSKDLAREAKYLRAYKMLDGRKTVSAVNPYALYDYLITCGWENDPTKNSASESPVLKAPSGSYKVLVPLDMQRTDYEQCLRDALETLCFFEAAPMCDILGTLLYWTPAPAESKS
;
A
#
# COMPACT_ATOMS: atom_id res chain seq x y z
N MET A 1 16.83 4.76 32.07
CA MET A 1 16.57 4.45 30.65
C MET A 1 15.24 5.10 30.31
N ILE A 2 15.19 5.94 29.30
CA ILE A 2 13.91 6.59 28.91
C ILE A 2 13.02 5.50 28.33
N ASP A 3 11.82 5.36 28.88
CA ASP A 3 10.80 4.48 28.31
C ASP A 3 10.09 5.24 27.18
N TYR A 4 10.52 5.00 25.97
CA TYR A 4 9.95 5.64 24.78
C TYR A 4 8.49 5.24 24.52
N ILE A 5 8.07 4.08 25.01
CA ILE A 5 6.67 3.63 24.88
C ILE A 5 5.77 4.51 25.73
N GLU A 6 6.07 4.62 27.04
CA GLU A 6 5.26 5.44 27.95
C GLU A 6 5.31 6.92 27.56
N LYS A 7 6.47 7.42 27.09
CA LYS A 7 6.58 8.77 26.58
C LYS A 7 5.71 9.00 25.35
N ALA A 8 5.74 8.09 24.35
CA ALA A 8 4.94 8.19 23.13
C ALA A 8 3.45 8.13 23.43
N LYS A 9 3.05 7.23 24.34
CA LYS A 9 1.68 7.11 24.82
C LYS A 9 1.19 8.42 25.45
N ALA A 10 1.98 9.03 26.33
CA ALA A 10 1.62 10.31 26.97
C ALA A 10 1.48 11.45 25.95
N VAL A 11 2.42 11.54 24.98
CA VAL A 11 2.35 12.53 23.89
C VAL A 11 1.08 12.34 23.05
N ALA A 12 0.77 11.11 22.65
CA ALA A 12 -0.43 10.80 21.85
C ALA A 12 -1.73 11.11 22.62
N MET A 13 -1.81 10.74 23.90
CA MET A 13 -2.97 11.05 24.75
C MET A 13 -3.22 12.55 24.84
N MET A 14 -2.16 13.34 24.98
CA MET A 14 -2.29 14.79 25.03
C MET A 14 -2.66 15.40 23.69
N ALA A 15 -2.04 14.92 22.60
CA ALA A 15 -2.25 15.42 21.26
C ALA A 15 -3.69 15.19 20.77
N HIS A 16 -4.25 14.02 21.04
CA HIS A 16 -5.62 13.64 20.64
C HIS A 16 -6.71 13.95 21.66
N LYS A 17 -6.37 14.71 22.72
CA LYS A 17 -7.33 15.03 23.78
C LYS A 17 -8.59 15.72 23.25
N GLY A 18 -9.75 15.10 23.49
CA GLY A 18 -11.05 15.60 23.03
C GLY A 18 -11.37 15.29 21.58
N GLN A 19 -10.52 14.59 20.87
CA GLN A 19 -10.82 14.05 19.55
C GLN A 19 -11.66 12.77 19.70
N THR A 20 -12.65 12.60 18.83
CA THR A 20 -13.49 11.38 18.78
C THR A 20 -13.39 10.71 17.45
N ASP A 21 -13.60 9.38 17.43
CA ASP A 21 -13.72 8.61 16.21
C ASP A 21 -15.13 8.75 15.59
N LYS A 22 -15.41 7.99 14.51
CA LYS A 22 -16.71 8.02 13.81
C LYS A 22 -17.88 7.45 14.63
N ALA A 23 -17.57 6.66 15.66
CA ALA A 23 -18.56 6.14 16.58
C ALA A 23 -18.87 7.13 17.72
N GLY A 24 -18.07 8.22 17.84
CA GLY A 24 -18.16 9.18 18.92
C GLY A 24 -17.33 8.80 20.16
N GLU A 25 -16.54 7.74 20.06
CA GLU A 25 -15.67 7.25 21.13
C GLU A 25 -14.35 8.05 21.16
N ASP A 26 -13.71 8.12 22.32
CA ASP A 26 -12.40 8.79 22.48
C ASP A 26 -11.37 8.21 21.51
N TYR A 27 -10.79 9.07 20.66
CA TYR A 27 -9.92 8.64 19.55
C TYR A 27 -8.68 7.89 20.02
N PHE A 28 -8.08 8.34 21.14
CA PHE A 28 -6.90 7.68 21.66
C PHE A 28 -7.20 6.22 22.06
N THR A 29 -8.27 6.00 22.82
CA THR A 29 -8.63 4.66 23.31
C THR A 29 -9.25 3.78 22.22
N ALA A 30 -10.07 4.34 21.34
CA ALA A 30 -10.80 3.57 20.32
C ALA A 30 -9.94 3.26 19.09
N HIS A 31 -8.84 4.00 18.85
CA HIS A 31 -8.00 3.80 17.68
C HIS A 31 -6.51 3.74 18.02
N VAL A 32 -5.91 4.81 18.55
CA VAL A 32 -4.45 4.92 18.71
C VAL A 32 -3.90 3.79 19.60
N ALA A 33 -4.54 3.54 20.74
CA ALA A 33 -4.13 2.46 21.64
C ALA A 33 -4.36 1.07 21.01
N VAL A 34 -5.45 0.88 20.28
CA VAL A 34 -5.73 -0.37 19.55
C VAL A 34 -4.64 -0.67 18.52
N VAL A 35 -4.20 0.34 17.77
CA VAL A 35 -3.10 0.19 16.80
C VAL A 35 -1.80 -0.17 17.53
N ALA A 36 -1.50 0.52 18.63
CA ALA A 36 -0.31 0.22 19.42
C ALA A 36 -0.35 -1.18 20.05
N ASP A 37 -1.52 -1.69 20.44
CA ASP A 37 -1.68 -3.05 20.96
C ASP A 37 -1.57 -4.10 19.86
N GLY A 38 -1.96 -3.74 18.64
CA GLY A 38 -1.92 -4.62 17.45
C GLY A 38 -0.54 -4.84 16.84
N VAL A 39 0.51 -4.14 17.29
CA VAL A 39 1.90 -4.35 16.81
C VAL A 39 2.71 -5.21 17.76
N GLU A 40 3.81 -5.78 17.26
CA GLU A 40 4.76 -6.56 18.06
C GLU A 40 5.36 -5.75 19.23
N PRO A 41 5.86 -6.40 20.29
CA PRO A 41 6.37 -5.74 21.48
C PRO A 41 7.81 -5.18 21.31
N ASP A 42 8.09 -4.57 20.15
CA ASP A 42 9.30 -3.82 19.88
C ASP A 42 9.13 -2.37 20.34
N PRO A 43 10.04 -1.80 21.16
CA PRO A 43 9.89 -0.46 21.68
C PRO A 43 9.80 0.65 20.63
N LEU A 44 10.52 0.52 19.51
CA LEU A 44 10.50 1.51 18.42
C LEU A 44 9.18 1.42 17.64
N VAL A 45 8.71 0.20 17.38
CA VAL A 45 7.44 -0.04 16.68
C VAL A 45 6.26 0.44 17.55
N LYS A 46 6.25 0.12 18.85
CA LYS A 46 5.22 0.57 19.80
C LYS A 46 5.18 2.09 19.91
N ALA A 47 6.34 2.76 20.04
CA ALA A 47 6.42 4.21 20.10
C ALA A 47 5.89 4.84 18.81
N ALA A 48 6.30 4.34 17.64
CA ALA A 48 5.80 4.81 16.35
C ALA A 48 4.30 4.57 16.20
N ALA A 49 3.76 3.46 16.72
CA ALA A 49 2.33 3.15 16.70
C ALA A 49 1.50 4.12 17.54
N TYR A 50 1.97 4.52 18.75
CA TYR A 50 1.30 5.57 19.50
C TYR A 50 1.33 6.93 18.79
N LEU A 51 2.39 7.23 18.04
CA LEU A 51 2.60 8.54 17.41
C LEU A 51 2.09 8.65 15.98
N HIS A 52 1.56 7.58 15.37
CA HIS A 52 1.34 7.48 13.92
C HIS A 52 0.45 8.59 13.34
N ASP A 53 -0.58 9.01 14.07
CA ASP A 53 -1.53 10.03 13.64
C ASP A 53 -1.29 11.43 14.27
N THR A 54 -0.34 11.54 15.22
CA THR A 54 -0.15 12.81 15.96
C THR A 54 0.22 13.97 15.04
N VAL A 55 1.07 13.73 14.03
CA VAL A 55 1.52 14.79 13.12
C VAL A 55 0.47 15.09 12.04
N GLU A 56 -0.30 14.09 11.59
CA GLU A 56 -1.31 14.26 10.54
C GLU A 56 -2.56 14.95 11.09
N ASP A 57 -3.01 14.57 12.29
CA ASP A 57 -4.33 14.92 12.82
C ASP A 57 -4.30 15.98 13.92
N THR A 58 -3.12 16.40 14.39
CA THR A 58 -3.01 17.36 15.50
C THR A 58 -2.03 18.50 15.20
N GLY A 59 -1.77 19.34 16.20
CA GLY A 59 -0.77 20.42 16.10
C GLY A 59 0.69 19.96 16.33
N THR A 60 0.93 18.67 16.55
CA THR A 60 2.28 18.13 16.73
C THR A 60 3.06 18.19 15.43
N THR A 61 4.33 18.62 15.49
CA THR A 61 5.18 18.68 14.29
C THR A 61 6.17 17.52 14.24
N ILE A 62 6.61 17.15 13.05
CA ILE A 62 7.65 16.12 12.91
C ILE A 62 8.98 16.55 13.59
N ASP A 63 9.26 17.84 13.66
CA ASP A 63 10.46 18.34 14.33
C ASP A 63 10.40 18.16 15.84
N THR A 64 9.21 18.26 16.43
CA THR A 64 8.98 17.89 17.84
C THR A 64 9.27 16.41 18.07
N ILE A 65 8.78 15.54 17.19
CA ILE A 65 9.04 14.10 17.28
C ILE A 65 10.54 13.80 17.13
N ARG A 66 11.24 14.44 16.19
CA ARG A 66 12.69 14.28 16.00
C ARG A 66 13.52 14.71 17.20
N ALA A 67 13.07 15.76 17.91
CA ALA A 67 13.77 16.26 19.09
C ALA A 67 13.60 15.35 20.31
N GLU A 68 12.53 14.56 20.35
CA GLU A 68 12.10 13.84 21.55
C GLU A 68 12.24 12.32 21.48
N PHE A 69 12.35 11.75 20.30
CA PHE A 69 12.35 10.30 20.06
C PHE A 69 13.55 9.86 19.21
N PRO A 70 13.90 8.56 19.24
CA PRO A 70 14.90 8.00 18.36
C PRO A 70 14.64 8.32 16.88
N GLN A 71 15.72 8.42 16.10
CA GLN A 71 15.64 8.75 14.68
C GLN A 71 14.73 7.78 13.92
N GLU A 72 14.80 6.50 14.23
CA GLU A 72 13.99 5.45 13.59
C GLU A 72 12.49 5.66 13.83
N VAL A 73 12.11 6.10 15.03
CA VAL A 73 10.71 6.44 15.36
C VAL A 73 10.27 7.66 14.58
N ALA A 74 11.08 8.71 14.57
CA ALA A 74 10.76 9.96 13.87
C ALA A 74 10.66 9.76 12.35
N GLU A 75 11.54 8.95 11.77
CA GLU A 75 11.46 8.58 10.35
C GLU A 75 10.19 7.79 10.04
N ALA A 76 9.83 6.81 10.87
CA ALA A 76 8.61 6.03 10.71
C ALA A 76 7.35 6.93 10.79
N VAL A 77 7.28 7.82 11.78
CA VAL A 77 6.16 8.77 11.92
C VAL A 77 6.09 9.72 10.73
N SER A 78 7.24 10.23 10.26
CA SER A 78 7.31 11.07 9.05
C SER A 78 6.78 10.35 7.82
N VAL A 79 7.09 9.06 7.68
CA VAL A 79 6.60 8.23 6.58
C VAL A 79 5.11 7.94 6.72
N LEU A 80 4.60 7.76 7.93
CA LEU A 80 3.18 7.50 8.23
C LEU A 80 2.31 8.74 8.04
N THR A 81 2.87 9.95 8.12
CA THR A 81 2.17 11.21 7.87
C THR A 81 2.02 11.44 6.37
N ARG A 82 0.78 11.45 5.87
CA ARG A 82 0.51 11.64 4.43
C ARG A 82 0.55 13.12 4.06
N GLY A 83 1.37 13.48 3.05
CA GLY A 83 1.37 14.81 2.46
C GLY A 83 0.06 15.12 1.70
N LYS A 84 -0.36 16.38 1.69
CA LYS A 84 -1.62 16.83 1.04
C LYS A 84 -1.65 16.57 -0.47
N ASP A 85 -0.50 16.69 -1.12
CA ASP A 85 -0.37 16.54 -2.59
C ASP A 85 -0.05 15.10 -3.02
N MET A 86 -0.02 14.15 -2.06
CA MET A 86 0.32 12.76 -2.30
C MET A 86 -0.94 11.92 -2.51
N THR A 87 -1.00 11.14 -3.59
CA THR A 87 -2.05 10.14 -3.76
C THR A 87 -1.96 9.07 -2.67
N TYR A 88 -3.06 8.36 -2.44
CA TYR A 88 -3.04 7.29 -1.42
C TYR A 88 -2.09 6.14 -1.79
N ALA A 89 -1.97 5.87 -3.07
CA ALA A 89 -1.10 4.82 -3.59
C ALA A 89 0.39 5.16 -3.39
N GLU A 90 0.83 6.38 -3.74
CA GLU A 90 2.19 6.88 -3.47
C GLU A 90 2.50 6.86 -1.97
N TYR A 91 1.53 7.22 -1.13
CA TYR A 91 1.66 7.13 0.31
C TYR A 91 1.95 5.70 0.77
N ILE A 92 1.16 4.71 0.36
CA ILE A 92 1.37 3.31 0.72
C ILE A 92 2.70 2.78 0.18
N TRP A 93 3.12 3.22 -1.02
CA TRP A 93 4.44 2.89 -1.56
C TRP A 93 5.57 3.46 -0.69
N ARG A 94 5.43 4.71 -0.23
CA ARG A 94 6.40 5.31 0.69
C ARG A 94 6.46 4.57 2.03
N VAL A 95 5.32 4.22 2.60
CA VAL A 95 5.23 3.40 3.82
C VAL A 95 5.97 2.08 3.65
N LYS A 96 5.86 1.44 2.49
CA LYS A 96 6.50 0.15 2.19
C LYS A 96 8.04 0.18 2.26
N GLN A 97 8.67 1.36 2.20
CA GLN A 97 10.13 1.51 2.26
C GLN A 97 10.67 1.59 3.70
N ASN A 98 9.80 1.58 4.72
CA ASN A 98 10.21 1.66 6.13
C ASN A 98 9.56 0.53 6.93
N ASP A 99 10.36 -0.39 7.46
CA ASP A 99 9.88 -1.61 8.13
C ASP A 99 9.01 -1.33 9.36
N ILE A 100 9.34 -0.27 10.15
CA ILE A 100 8.54 0.15 11.30
C ILE A 100 7.20 0.69 10.82
N ALA A 101 7.21 1.57 9.81
CA ALA A 101 5.99 2.15 9.26
C ALA A 101 5.07 1.09 8.65
N VAL A 102 5.61 0.06 7.98
CA VAL A 102 4.83 -1.08 7.46
C VAL A 102 4.07 -1.78 8.58
N LYS A 103 4.75 -2.12 9.69
CA LYS A 103 4.15 -2.84 10.83
C LYS A 103 3.03 -2.02 11.46
N VAL A 104 3.28 -0.73 11.68
CA VAL A 104 2.31 0.21 12.24
C VAL A 104 1.12 0.38 11.29
N LYS A 105 1.36 0.64 10.00
CA LYS A 105 0.27 0.86 9.04
C LYS A 105 -0.60 -0.36 8.82
N ARG A 106 -0.04 -1.57 8.93
CA ARG A 106 -0.84 -2.81 8.88
C ARG A 106 -1.81 -2.89 10.06
N ALA A 107 -1.36 -2.58 11.29
CA ALA A 107 -2.21 -2.55 12.47
C ALA A 107 -3.28 -1.45 12.38
N ASP A 108 -2.93 -0.26 11.91
CA ASP A 108 -3.85 0.83 11.63
C ASP A 108 -4.93 0.44 10.62
N LEU A 109 -4.55 -0.19 9.50
CA LEU A 109 -5.50 -0.66 8.50
C LEU A 109 -6.46 -1.72 9.07
N VAL A 110 -5.98 -2.65 9.89
CA VAL A 110 -6.82 -3.64 10.57
C VAL A 110 -7.82 -2.95 11.48
N SER A 111 -7.38 -1.99 12.32
CA SER A 111 -8.27 -1.19 13.17
C SER A 111 -9.31 -0.42 12.36
N ASN A 112 -8.91 0.17 11.23
CA ASN A 112 -9.80 0.95 10.36
C ASN A 112 -10.78 0.09 9.53
N MET A 113 -10.49 -1.19 9.30
CA MET A 113 -11.39 -2.14 8.62
C MET A 113 -12.40 -2.81 9.57
N ASP A 114 -12.28 -2.62 10.87
CA ASP A 114 -13.29 -3.13 11.83
C ASP A 114 -14.59 -2.32 11.73
N LEU A 115 -15.49 -2.76 10.86
CA LEU A 115 -16.79 -2.14 10.62
C LEU A 115 -17.77 -2.39 11.78
N ASN A 116 -17.50 -3.34 12.70
CA ASN A 116 -18.37 -3.60 13.85
C ASN A 116 -18.41 -2.42 14.83
N ARG A 117 -17.41 -1.52 14.78
CA ARG A 117 -17.37 -0.29 15.59
C ARG A 117 -18.35 0.79 15.12
N ILE A 118 -18.91 0.65 13.90
CA ILE A 118 -19.81 1.66 13.32
C ILE A 118 -21.23 1.43 13.85
N PRO A 119 -21.81 2.37 14.62
CA PRO A 119 -23.10 2.19 15.30
C PRO A 119 -24.32 2.45 14.40
N TYR A 120 -24.11 2.69 13.11
CA TYR A 120 -25.16 2.98 12.13
C TYR A 120 -25.07 2.03 10.92
N PRO A 121 -26.14 1.89 10.11
CA PRO A 121 -26.12 1.04 8.92
C PRO A 121 -25.00 1.48 7.95
N LEU A 122 -24.20 0.52 7.50
CA LEU A 122 -23.07 0.76 6.60
C LEU A 122 -23.53 1.39 5.28
N THR A 123 -22.81 2.41 4.86
CA THR A 123 -23.05 3.09 3.59
C THR A 123 -22.13 2.54 2.49
N SER A 124 -22.46 2.81 1.21
CA SER A 124 -21.56 2.49 0.10
C SER A 124 -20.18 3.14 0.23
N LYS A 125 -20.10 4.30 0.89
CA LYS A 125 -18.81 4.97 1.17
C LYS A 125 -17.98 4.21 2.21
N ASP A 126 -18.61 3.58 3.20
CA ASP A 126 -17.91 2.77 4.20
C ASP A 126 -17.32 1.52 3.56
N LEU A 127 -18.10 0.83 2.73
CA LEU A 127 -17.64 -0.34 1.97
C LEU A 127 -16.52 0.00 0.96
N ALA A 128 -16.64 1.12 0.26
CA ALA A 128 -15.57 1.58 -0.65
C ALA A 128 -14.28 1.92 0.10
N ARG A 129 -14.39 2.47 1.32
CA ARG A 129 -13.24 2.76 2.19
C ARG A 129 -12.59 1.47 2.69
N GLU A 130 -13.39 0.50 3.15
CA GLU A 130 -12.89 -0.82 3.54
C GLU A 130 -12.14 -1.49 2.39
N ALA A 131 -12.72 -1.52 1.20
CA ALA A 131 -12.07 -2.08 0.01
C ALA A 131 -10.73 -1.39 -0.32
N LYS A 132 -10.66 -0.05 -0.16
CA LYS A 132 -9.41 0.71 -0.30
C LYS A 132 -8.37 0.28 0.75
N TYR A 133 -8.77 0.13 2.00
CA TYR A 133 -7.88 -0.28 3.09
C TYR A 133 -7.41 -1.73 2.94
N LEU A 134 -8.29 -2.63 2.51
CA LEU A 134 -7.93 -4.01 2.22
C LEU A 134 -6.90 -4.11 1.09
N ARG A 135 -7.03 -3.29 0.02
CA ARG A 135 -6.00 -3.21 -1.03
C ARG A 135 -4.65 -2.73 -0.46
N ALA A 136 -4.67 -1.65 0.34
CA ALA A 136 -3.46 -1.13 0.98
C ALA A 136 -2.80 -2.16 1.90
N TYR A 137 -3.59 -2.86 2.73
CA TYR A 137 -3.10 -3.92 3.60
C TYR A 137 -2.39 -5.02 2.81
N LYS A 138 -3.00 -5.46 1.72
CA LYS A 138 -2.42 -6.46 0.83
C LYS A 138 -1.13 -5.97 0.15
N MET A 139 -1.03 -4.68 -0.21
CA MET A 139 0.20 -4.09 -0.74
C MET A 139 1.33 -4.06 0.30
N LEU A 140 0.99 -3.87 1.58
CA LEU A 140 1.95 -3.89 2.69
C LEU A 140 2.25 -5.30 3.19
N ASP A 141 1.42 -6.30 2.86
CA ASP A 141 1.59 -7.69 3.28
C ASP A 141 2.78 -8.34 2.58
N GLY A 142 3.88 -7.76 2.85
CA GLY A 142 5.24 -8.19 2.63
C GLY A 142 5.64 -8.64 1.24
N ARG A 143 6.93 -8.50 0.96
CA ARG A 143 7.77 -9.22 -0.03
C ARG A 143 7.27 -9.37 -1.47
N LYS A 144 6.08 -8.86 -1.82
CA LYS A 144 5.59 -8.86 -3.19
C LYS A 144 6.13 -7.64 -3.91
N THR A 145 7.37 -7.77 -4.27
CA THR A 145 8.09 -6.97 -5.24
C THR A 145 7.50 -7.21 -6.63
N VAL A 146 8.04 -6.54 -7.62
CA VAL A 146 7.83 -6.84 -9.05
C VAL A 146 7.83 -8.35 -9.34
N SER A 147 8.73 -9.13 -8.71
CA SER A 147 8.84 -10.59 -8.83
C SER A 147 7.61 -11.39 -8.34
N ALA A 148 6.68 -10.78 -7.63
CA ALA A 148 5.45 -11.46 -7.21
C ALA A 148 4.29 -11.29 -8.21
N VAL A 149 4.46 -10.46 -9.22
CA VAL A 149 3.49 -10.36 -10.31
C VAL A 149 3.58 -11.64 -11.14
N ASN A 150 2.45 -12.33 -11.28
CA ASN A 150 2.36 -13.43 -12.21
C ASN A 150 2.44 -12.87 -13.65
N PRO A 151 3.43 -13.24 -14.46
CA PRO A 151 3.59 -12.72 -15.82
C PRO A 151 2.42 -13.08 -16.73
N TYR A 152 1.73 -14.19 -16.47
CA TYR A 152 0.51 -14.55 -17.18
C TYR A 152 -0.66 -13.63 -16.83
N ALA A 153 -0.75 -13.16 -15.56
CA ALA A 153 -1.74 -12.17 -15.18
C ALA A 153 -1.46 -10.82 -15.86
N LEU A 154 -0.19 -10.41 -15.97
CA LEU A 154 0.21 -9.24 -16.73
C LEU A 154 -0.14 -9.37 -18.21
N TYR A 155 0.14 -10.52 -18.82
CA TYR A 155 -0.20 -10.79 -20.22
C TYR A 155 -1.70 -10.67 -20.47
N ASP A 156 -2.50 -11.37 -19.67
CA ASP A 156 -3.97 -11.39 -19.77
C ASP A 156 -4.58 -9.99 -19.54
N TYR A 157 -4.06 -9.26 -18.56
CA TYR A 157 -4.44 -7.86 -18.31
C TYR A 157 -4.20 -6.99 -19.55
N LEU A 158 -3.00 -7.06 -20.13
CA LEU A 158 -2.65 -6.28 -21.31
C LEU A 158 -3.56 -6.62 -22.51
N ILE A 159 -3.82 -7.91 -22.77
CA ILE A 159 -4.76 -8.32 -23.82
C ILE A 159 -6.16 -7.77 -23.56
N THR A 160 -6.64 -7.82 -22.32
CA THR A 160 -7.95 -7.27 -21.93
C THR A 160 -8.02 -5.75 -22.12
N CYS A 161 -6.88 -5.05 -21.92
CA CYS A 161 -6.74 -3.61 -22.19
C CYS A 161 -6.53 -3.28 -23.69
N GLY A 162 -6.64 -4.25 -24.57
CA GLY A 162 -6.57 -4.05 -26.03
C GLY A 162 -5.15 -4.01 -26.60
N TRP A 163 -4.14 -4.48 -25.82
CA TRP A 163 -2.80 -4.68 -26.37
C TRP A 163 -2.79 -5.92 -27.26
N GLU A 164 -2.04 -5.86 -28.35
CA GLU A 164 -1.98 -6.93 -29.35
C GLU A 164 -0.55 -7.48 -29.48
N ASN A 165 -0.44 -8.76 -29.79
CA ASN A 165 0.85 -9.37 -30.09
C ASN A 165 1.52 -8.66 -31.29
N ASP A 166 2.79 -8.27 -31.15
CA ASP A 166 3.57 -7.70 -32.25
C ASP A 166 4.02 -8.81 -33.22
N PRO A 167 3.41 -8.92 -34.43
CA PRO A 167 3.71 -10.01 -35.35
C PRO A 167 5.16 -9.96 -35.88
N THR A 168 5.84 -8.83 -35.74
CA THR A 168 7.21 -8.64 -36.24
C THR A 168 8.27 -9.16 -35.25
N LYS A 169 7.90 -9.42 -34.00
CA LYS A 169 8.78 -9.79 -32.89
C LYS A 169 8.50 -11.16 -32.31
N ASN A 170 7.31 -11.72 -32.54
CA ASN A 170 6.91 -13.01 -32.02
C ASN A 170 7.34 -14.16 -32.91
N SER A 171 8.63 -14.48 -32.95
CA SER A 171 9.08 -15.81 -33.35
C SER A 171 9.03 -16.68 -32.09
N ALA A 172 8.14 -17.67 -32.02
CA ALA A 172 8.18 -18.85 -31.13
C ALA A 172 8.88 -18.71 -29.74
N SER A 173 9.06 -17.50 -29.23
CA SER A 173 9.73 -17.26 -27.96
C SER A 173 8.71 -17.28 -26.83
N GLU A 174 9.09 -17.87 -25.72
CA GLU A 174 8.33 -17.96 -24.47
C GLU A 174 8.02 -16.58 -23.83
N SER A 175 8.39 -15.49 -24.50
CA SER A 175 8.22 -14.11 -24.04
C SER A 175 7.65 -13.22 -25.14
N PRO A 176 6.30 -13.11 -25.22
CA PRO A 176 5.64 -12.30 -26.23
C PRO A 176 5.97 -10.82 -26.08
N VAL A 177 6.06 -10.12 -27.22
CA VAL A 177 6.08 -8.66 -27.27
C VAL A 177 4.68 -8.18 -27.63
N LEU A 178 4.09 -7.37 -26.75
CA LEU A 178 2.79 -6.76 -26.97
C LEU A 178 2.95 -5.30 -27.39
N LYS A 179 2.08 -4.84 -28.26
CA LYS A 179 1.99 -3.47 -28.74
C LYS A 179 0.71 -2.81 -28.22
N ALA A 180 0.85 -1.61 -27.68
CA ALA A 180 -0.27 -0.82 -27.17
C ALA A 180 -1.27 -0.47 -28.29
N PRO A 181 -2.56 -0.24 -27.96
CA PRO A 181 -3.57 0.21 -28.92
C PRO A 181 -3.17 1.48 -29.68
N SER A 182 -2.44 2.38 -29.03
CA SER A 182 -1.90 3.60 -29.68
C SER A 182 -0.78 3.32 -30.68
N GLY A 183 -0.20 2.11 -30.65
CA GLY A 183 0.94 1.73 -31.48
C GLY A 183 2.29 2.29 -31.03
N SER A 184 2.31 3.19 -30.04
CA SER A 184 3.50 3.94 -29.61
C SER A 184 4.37 3.20 -28.59
N TYR A 185 3.80 2.25 -27.86
CA TYR A 185 4.48 1.51 -26.79
C TYR A 185 4.52 0.02 -27.12
N LYS A 186 5.59 -0.63 -26.67
CA LYS A 186 5.75 -2.08 -26.75
C LYS A 186 6.23 -2.59 -25.41
N VAL A 187 5.75 -3.74 -25.00
CA VAL A 187 6.09 -4.42 -23.76
C VAL A 187 6.48 -5.85 -24.06
N LEU A 188 7.66 -6.26 -23.60
CA LEU A 188 8.04 -7.67 -23.56
C LEU A 188 7.52 -8.26 -22.25
N VAL A 189 6.63 -9.25 -22.34
CA VAL A 189 6.12 -9.95 -21.16
C VAL A 189 6.95 -11.21 -20.93
N PRO A 190 7.76 -11.28 -19.85
CA PRO A 190 8.65 -12.42 -19.61
C PRO A 190 7.87 -13.60 -19.03
N LEU A 191 7.32 -14.47 -19.86
CA LEU A 191 6.57 -15.65 -19.40
C LEU A 191 7.49 -16.76 -18.83
N ASP A 192 8.75 -16.82 -19.28
CA ASP A 192 9.76 -17.70 -18.71
C ASP A 192 10.39 -17.09 -17.44
N MET A 193 9.96 -17.59 -16.27
CA MET A 193 10.44 -17.15 -14.97
C MET A 193 11.86 -17.64 -14.64
N GLN A 194 12.46 -18.51 -15.45
CA GLN A 194 13.83 -19.01 -15.26
C GLN A 194 14.89 -18.16 -15.98
N ARG A 195 14.48 -17.13 -16.71
CA ARG A 195 15.39 -16.18 -17.37
C ARG A 195 16.27 -15.48 -16.34
N THR A 196 17.54 -15.30 -16.66
CA THR A 196 18.51 -14.57 -15.79
C THR A 196 18.17 -13.10 -15.63
N ASP A 197 17.45 -12.50 -16.60
CA ASP A 197 17.00 -11.10 -16.61
C ASP A 197 15.48 -10.96 -16.34
N TYR A 198 14.83 -11.99 -15.78
CA TYR A 198 13.38 -12.04 -15.55
C TYR A 198 12.87 -10.81 -14.78
N GLU A 199 13.47 -10.53 -13.62
CA GLU A 199 13.02 -9.42 -12.78
C GLU A 199 13.17 -8.04 -13.46
N GLN A 200 14.24 -7.86 -14.22
CA GLN A 200 14.45 -6.62 -14.96
C GLN A 200 13.42 -6.48 -16.09
N CYS A 201 13.21 -7.52 -16.90
CA CYS A 201 12.20 -7.52 -17.95
C CYS A 201 10.80 -7.27 -17.41
N LEU A 202 10.45 -7.88 -16.27
CA LEU A 202 9.15 -7.67 -15.64
C LEU A 202 9.01 -6.25 -15.10
N ARG A 203 10.07 -5.68 -14.52
CA ARG A 203 10.11 -4.29 -14.08
C ARG A 203 9.90 -3.32 -15.25
N ASP A 204 10.64 -3.50 -16.33
CA ASP A 204 10.55 -2.65 -17.54
C ASP A 204 9.14 -2.71 -18.15
N ALA A 205 8.52 -3.90 -18.13
CA ALA A 205 7.14 -4.08 -18.59
C ALA A 205 6.16 -3.28 -17.72
N LEU A 206 6.30 -3.37 -16.40
CA LEU A 206 5.44 -2.66 -15.45
C LEU A 206 5.65 -1.15 -15.50
N GLU A 207 6.89 -0.66 -15.64
CA GLU A 207 7.20 0.77 -15.79
C GLU A 207 6.58 1.32 -17.09
N THR A 208 6.67 0.56 -18.19
CA THR A 208 6.03 0.94 -19.46
C THR A 208 4.53 1.03 -19.32
N LEU A 209 3.91 0.08 -18.60
CA LEU A 209 2.47 0.08 -18.35
C LEU A 209 2.06 1.27 -17.45
N CYS A 210 2.83 1.56 -16.41
CA CYS A 210 2.61 2.74 -15.56
C CYS A 210 2.61 4.04 -16.37
N PHE A 211 3.55 4.16 -17.28
CA PHE A 211 3.64 5.33 -18.16
C PHE A 211 2.47 5.40 -19.15
N PHE A 212 2.09 4.27 -19.73
CA PHE A 212 0.98 4.19 -20.68
C PHE A 212 -0.37 4.54 -20.03
N GLU A 213 -0.63 4.01 -18.83
CA GLU A 213 -1.89 4.25 -18.10
C GLU A 213 -1.88 5.54 -17.27
N ALA A 214 -0.76 6.29 -17.27
CA ALA A 214 -0.54 7.43 -16.40
C ALA A 214 -0.86 7.10 -14.92
N ALA A 215 -0.55 5.88 -14.50
CA ALA A 215 -0.84 5.34 -13.18
C ALA A 215 0.45 5.02 -12.42
N PRO A 216 0.51 5.25 -11.10
CA PRO A 216 1.67 4.90 -10.31
C PRO A 216 1.85 3.37 -10.23
N MET A 217 3.11 2.93 -10.09
CA MET A 217 3.50 1.50 -10.04
C MET A 217 2.68 0.69 -9.02
N CYS A 218 2.35 1.29 -7.88
CA CYS A 218 1.57 0.63 -6.84
C CYS A 218 0.13 0.30 -7.26
N ASP A 219 -0.50 1.14 -8.09
CA ASP A 219 -1.85 0.88 -8.60
C ASP A 219 -1.83 -0.25 -9.63
N ILE A 220 -0.83 -0.25 -10.50
CA ILE A 220 -0.60 -1.33 -11.46
C ILE A 220 -0.31 -2.66 -10.74
N LEU A 221 0.59 -2.65 -9.76
CA LEU A 221 0.88 -3.82 -8.93
C LEU A 221 -0.36 -4.28 -8.15
N GLY A 222 -1.13 -3.35 -7.58
CA GLY A 222 -2.38 -3.65 -6.89
C GLY A 222 -3.40 -4.32 -7.82
N THR A 223 -3.51 -3.87 -9.06
CA THR A 223 -4.39 -4.46 -10.07
C THR A 223 -3.92 -5.88 -10.44
N LEU A 224 -2.65 -6.04 -10.80
CA LEU A 224 -2.13 -7.31 -11.32
C LEU A 224 -2.02 -8.41 -10.26
N LEU A 225 -1.71 -8.08 -9.02
CA LEU A 225 -1.62 -9.07 -7.93
C LEU A 225 -2.97 -9.72 -7.60
N TYR A 226 -4.06 -9.06 -7.98
CA TYR A 226 -5.43 -9.54 -7.77
C TYR A 226 -6.19 -9.73 -9.08
N TRP A 227 -5.49 -9.63 -10.22
CA TRP A 227 -6.09 -9.89 -11.51
C TRP A 227 -6.57 -11.34 -11.59
N THR A 228 -7.84 -11.52 -11.83
CA THR A 228 -8.45 -12.82 -12.16
C THR A 228 -8.86 -12.77 -13.61
N PRO A 229 -8.30 -13.63 -14.47
CA PRO A 229 -8.73 -13.73 -15.86
C PRO A 229 -10.24 -13.92 -15.93
N ALA A 230 -10.87 -13.28 -16.90
CA ALA A 230 -12.27 -13.58 -17.20
C ALA A 230 -12.41 -15.09 -17.46
N PRO A 231 -13.46 -15.75 -16.98
CA PRO A 231 -13.66 -17.17 -17.28
C PRO A 231 -13.70 -17.33 -18.81
N ALA A 232 -12.87 -18.25 -19.31
CA ALA A 232 -12.85 -18.55 -20.74
C ALA A 232 -14.29 -18.85 -21.18
N GLU A 233 -14.84 -18.02 -22.06
CA GLU A 233 -16.13 -18.32 -22.67
C GLU A 233 -15.98 -19.69 -23.31
N SER A 234 -16.73 -20.65 -22.83
CA SER A 234 -16.84 -21.97 -23.45
C SER A 234 -17.37 -21.75 -24.87
N LYS A 235 -16.46 -21.75 -25.84
CA LYS A 235 -16.88 -21.79 -27.25
C LYS A 235 -17.68 -23.06 -27.44
N SER A 236 -19.02 -22.88 -27.40
CA SER A 236 -20.01 -23.89 -27.82
C SER A 236 -19.96 -24.04 -29.36
#